data_d47704b767e92f599ba56dcd9d473432
#
_entry.id   d47704b767e92f599ba56dcd9d473432
#
_cell.length_a   1.000
_cell.length_b   1.000
_cell.length_c   1.000
_cell.angle_alpha   90.00
_cell.angle_beta   90.00
_cell.angle_gamma   90.00
#
_symmetry.space_group_name_H-M   'P 1'
#
loop_
_entity.id
_entity.type
_entity.pdbx_description
1 polymer ?
#
loop_
_entity_poly.entity_id
_entity_poly.type
_entity_poly.pdbx_seq_one_letter_code
_entity_poly.pdbx_strand_id
1 'polypeptide(L)'
;MKNKYDLLITGGNGLVGKHLQKYIISNHPLEPEGQDTVKYLSSLEADLTNYKETRDVIRYYHPKRVIHLAARVGGIEDNMNYPIDYLETNLAIDTNVLKASHKQGVERLTACLSSCIFPDVVDKYPMTEDDVFKGKAPAGNFAYAMAKRTLLTRIESYNKQYSLSWNWVAPCNLYGEYDKFEDHHSHFIPALLKKIYYATNKITLFGTGAPYRQFMYADDLAKVFKFVIDNDIVESFNVAPNFNFTIKEMAETALEVCDKEDLKIEWDSDKPDGQFRKDISSEKLLGLYPNFEFTSLEEGMKKTYEKLNEVLND
;
A
#
# COMPACT_ATOMS: atom_id res chain seq x y z
N MET A 1 2.34 -29.71 14.44
CA MET A 1 1.22 -29.95 13.49
C MET A 1 1.71 -29.61 12.10
N LYS A 2 1.30 -30.34 11.06
CA LYS A 2 1.67 -30.01 9.66
C LYS A 2 0.93 -28.72 9.25
N ASN A 3 1.60 -27.77 8.59
CA ASN A 3 0.96 -26.55 8.11
C ASN A 3 -0.19 -26.92 7.15
N LYS A 4 -1.33 -26.23 7.31
CA LYS A 4 -2.53 -26.52 6.52
C LYS A 4 -2.53 -25.67 5.24
N TYR A 5 -1.94 -24.47 5.31
CA TYR A 5 -1.79 -23.54 4.20
C TYR A 5 -0.33 -23.11 4.07
N ASP A 6 0.14 -22.87 2.85
CA ASP A 6 1.48 -22.31 2.65
C ASP A 6 1.48 -20.81 2.91
N LEU A 7 0.40 -20.11 2.54
CA LEU A 7 0.32 -18.65 2.58
C LEU A 7 -1.04 -18.16 3.08
N LEU A 8 -1.03 -17.23 4.03
CA LEU A 8 -2.17 -16.44 4.45
C LEU A 8 -1.92 -14.97 4.09
N ILE A 9 -2.86 -14.34 3.40
CA ILE A 9 -2.79 -12.92 3.02
C ILE A 9 -3.90 -12.17 3.75
N THR A 10 -3.56 -11.36 4.75
CA THR A 10 -4.54 -10.50 5.41
C THR A 10 -4.81 -9.26 4.55
N GLY A 11 -6.04 -8.75 4.58
CA GLY A 11 -6.43 -7.66 3.66
C GLY A 11 -6.55 -8.11 2.20
N GLY A 12 -6.84 -9.39 1.97
CA GLY A 12 -6.89 -10.02 0.66
C GLY A 12 -7.88 -9.38 -0.32
N ASN A 13 -8.91 -8.70 0.17
CA ASN A 13 -9.91 -8.00 -0.66
C ASN A 13 -9.60 -6.51 -0.86
N GLY A 14 -8.49 -5.99 -0.31
CA GLY A 14 -8.03 -4.62 -0.52
C GLY A 14 -7.36 -4.43 -1.88
N LEU A 15 -6.96 -3.18 -2.17
CA LEU A 15 -6.30 -2.79 -3.42
C LEU A 15 -5.16 -3.75 -3.81
N VAL A 16 -4.14 -3.88 -2.97
CA VAL A 16 -2.98 -4.75 -3.24
C VAL A 16 -3.36 -6.23 -3.23
N GLY A 17 -4.25 -6.65 -2.30
CA GLY A 17 -4.69 -8.03 -2.19
C GLY A 17 -5.37 -8.54 -3.46
N LYS A 18 -6.25 -7.74 -4.07
CA LYS A 18 -6.93 -8.09 -5.33
C LYS A 18 -5.96 -8.16 -6.51
N HIS A 19 -4.98 -7.27 -6.58
CA HIS A 19 -3.93 -7.37 -7.60
C HIS A 19 -3.09 -8.64 -7.39
N LEU A 20 -2.74 -8.95 -6.14
CA LEU A 20 -1.93 -10.14 -5.82
C LEU A 20 -2.66 -11.45 -6.17
N GLN A 21 -4.01 -11.48 -6.06
CA GLN A 21 -4.81 -12.63 -6.51
C GLN A 21 -4.59 -12.98 -7.98
N LYS A 22 -4.37 -12.00 -8.85
CA LYS A 22 -4.09 -12.23 -10.27
C LYS A 22 -2.82 -13.07 -10.46
N TYR A 23 -1.77 -12.76 -9.69
CA TYR A 23 -0.45 -13.40 -9.83
C TYR A 23 -0.39 -14.78 -9.19
N ILE A 24 -0.99 -14.96 -8.04
CA ILE A 24 -0.93 -16.25 -7.35
C ILE A 24 -1.84 -17.26 -7.99
N ILE A 25 -3.07 -16.89 -8.39
CA ILE A 25 -4.01 -17.78 -9.08
C ILE A 25 -3.51 -18.16 -10.48
N SER A 26 -2.90 -17.18 -11.20
CA SER A 26 -2.49 -17.41 -12.59
C SER A 26 -1.14 -18.11 -12.73
N ASN A 27 -0.24 -18.03 -11.74
CA ASN A 27 1.15 -18.47 -11.86
C ASN A 27 1.56 -19.60 -10.93
N HIS A 28 0.73 -19.96 -9.96
CA HIS A 28 0.88 -21.21 -9.22
C HIS A 28 -0.11 -22.23 -9.77
N PRO A 29 0.36 -23.27 -10.51
CA PRO A 29 -0.47 -24.42 -10.73
C PRO A 29 -0.78 -24.98 -9.34
N LEU A 30 -2.04 -24.95 -8.96
CA LEU A 30 -2.56 -25.71 -7.84
C LEU A 30 -2.05 -27.14 -8.05
N GLU A 31 -1.35 -27.69 -7.08
CA GLU A 31 -0.99 -29.12 -7.17
C GLU A 31 -2.27 -29.93 -7.39
N PRO A 32 -2.25 -30.96 -8.23
CA PRO A 32 -3.46 -31.64 -8.74
C PRO A 32 -4.35 -32.28 -7.69
N GLU A 33 -4.04 -32.21 -6.42
CA GLU A 33 -4.78 -32.84 -5.33
C GLU A 33 -5.14 -31.84 -4.21
N GLY A 34 -6.01 -30.87 -4.52
CA GLY A 34 -7.05 -30.43 -3.58
C GLY A 34 -6.63 -29.74 -2.27
N GLN A 35 -5.43 -29.16 -2.14
CA GLN A 35 -5.10 -28.27 -1.05
C GLN A 35 -5.02 -26.82 -1.56
N ASP A 36 -5.97 -25.99 -1.13
CA ASP A 36 -5.85 -24.54 -1.26
C ASP A 36 -4.63 -24.10 -0.45
N THR A 37 -3.51 -23.88 -1.13
CA THR A 37 -2.25 -23.50 -0.47
C THR A 37 -2.24 -22.03 -0.06
N VAL A 38 -3.17 -21.22 -0.59
CA VAL A 38 -3.26 -19.78 -0.36
C VAL A 38 -4.63 -19.37 0.17
N LYS A 39 -4.65 -18.62 1.25
CA LYS A 39 -5.87 -18.00 1.82
C LYS A 39 -5.79 -16.48 1.76
N TYR A 40 -6.73 -15.87 1.08
CA TYR A 40 -7.00 -14.43 1.14
C TYR A 40 -8.03 -14.16 2.23
N LEU A 41 -7.61 -13.50 3.29
CA LEU A 41 -8.45 -13.20 4.45
C LEU A 41 -9.05 -11.80 4.31
N SER A 42 -10.36 -11.70 4.46
CA SER A 42 -11.12 -10.44 4.47
C SER A 42 -11.59 -10.06 5.87
N SER A 43 -12.01 -8.80 6.05
CA SER A 43 -12.61 -8.32 7.29
C SER A 43 -13.98 -8.94 7.60
N LEU A 44 -14.63 -9.55 6.61
CA LEU A 44 -15.89 -10.27 6.80
C LEU A 44 -15.69 -11.64 7.49
N GLU A 45 -14.48 -12.18 7.42
CA GLU A 45 -14.15 -13.50 7.98
C GLU A 45 -13.54 -13.41 9.37
N ALA A 46 -12.83 -12.33 9.67
CA ALA A 46 -12.27 -12.08 11.01
C ALA A 46 -11.99 -10.59 11.21
N ASP A 47 -12.38 -10.07 12.36
CA ASP A 47 -11.95 -8.76 12.84
C ASP A 47 -10.56 -8.86 13.45
N LEU A 48 -9.55 -8.35 12.71
CA LEU A 48 -8.16 -8.39 13.18
C LEU A 48 -7.86 -7.41 14.32
N THR A 49 -8.78 -6.50 14.66
CA THR A 49 -8.67 -5.69 15.89
C THR A 49 -8.98 -6.53 17.13
N ASN A 50 -9.67 -7.66 16.96
CA ASN A 50 -9.98 -8.62 18.01
C ASN A 50 -8.92 -9.73 18.06
N TYR A 51 -8.14 -9.78 19.15
CA TYR A 51 -7.08 -10.80 19.28
C TYR A 51 -7.61 -12.24 19.26
N LYS A 52 -8.77 -12.50 19.82
CA LYS A 52 -9.34 -13.87 19.85
C LYS A 52 -9.65 -14.32 18.42
N GLU A 53 -10.30 -13.49 17.62
CA GLU A 53 -10.63 -13.80 16.23
C GLU A 53 -9.36 -13.96 15.39
N THR A 54 -8.42 -13.02 15.51
CA THR A 54 -7.11 -13.07 14.84
C THR A 54 -6.36 -14.36 15.17
N ARG A 55 -6.29 -14.73 16.45
CA ARG A 55 -5.65 -15.97 16.89
C ARG A 55 -6.35 -17.19 16.32
N ASP A 56 -7.68 -17.22 16.38
CA ASP A 56 -8.45 -18.39 15.99
C ASP A 56 -8.40 -18.62 14.48
N VAL A 57 -8.41 -17.56 13.66
CA VAL A 57 -8.28 -17.66 12.20
C VAL A 57 -6.86 -18.10 11.80
N ILE A 58 -5.79 -17.52 12.37
CA ILE A 58 -4.41 -17.92 12.08
C ILE A 58 -4.18 -19.37 12.54
N ARG A 59 -4.70 -19.77 13.69
CA ARG A 59 -4.64 -21.15 14.17
C ARG A 59 -5.40 -22.11 13.27
N TYR A 60 -6.56 -21.73 12.75
CA TYR A 60 -7.38 -22.55 11.87
C TYR A 60 -6.68 -22.85 10.53
N TYR A 61 -6.12 -21.81 9.90
CA TYR A 61 -5.40 -21.96 8.63
C TYR A 61 -3.98 -22.50 8.82
N HIS A 62 -3.36 -22.26 9.97
CA HIS A 62 -2.02 -22.71 10.33
C HIS A 62 -1.01 -22.45 9.19
N PRO A 63 -0.84 -21.20 8.73
CA PRO A 63 -0.04 -20.89 7.56
C PRO A 63 1.45 -21.01 7.86
N LYS A 64 2.24 -21.41 6.87
CA LYS A 64 3.70 -21.33 6.91
C LYS A 64 4.18 -19.89 6.79
N ARG A 65 3.53 -19.12 5.90
CA ARG A 65 3.87 -17.72 5.58
C ARG A 65 2.67 -16.80 5.73
N VAL A 66 2.92 -15.53 6.07
CA VAL A 66 1.90 -14.48 6.15
C VAL A 66 2.34 -13.27 5.34
N ILE A 67 1.50 -12.79 4.43
CA ILE A 67 1.59 -11.44 3.87
C ILE A 67 0.56 -10.57 4.59
N HIS A 68 1.05 -9.55 5.30
CA HIS A 68 0.21 -8.69 6.12
C HIS A 68 -0.08 -7.37 5.41
N LEU A 69 -1.24 -7.29 4.70
CA LEU A 69 -1.72 -6.10 3.99
C LEU A 69 -2.86 -5.39 4.73
N ALA A 70 -3.50 -6.03 5.71
CA ALA A 70 -4.64 -5.47 6.41
C ALA A 70 -4.23 -4.22 7.19
N ALA A 71 -4.93 -3.12 6.93
CA ALA A 71 -4.77 -1.85 7.63
C ALA A 71 -6.02 -0.98 7.43
N ARG A 72 -6.28 -0.06 8.37
CA ARG A 72 -7.15 1.08 8.12
C ARG A 72 -6.34 2.12 7.33
N VAL A 73 -6.74 2.37 6.08
CA VAL A 73 -6.11 3.33 5.17
C VAL A 73 -7.13 4.29 4.61
N GLY A 74 -6.70 5.49 4.22
CA GLY A 74 -7.55 6.51 3.61
C GLY A 74 -6.77 7.78 3.26
N GLY A 75 -7.48 8.75 2.67
CA GLY A 75 -6.92 10.03 2.27
C GLY A 75 -6.41 10.88 3.44
N ILE A 76 -5.76 12.00 3.11
CA ILE A 76 -5.17 12.90 4.12
C ILE A 76 -6.23 13.55 5.00
N GLU A 77 -7.37 13.92 4.41
CA GLU A 77 -8.49 14.53 5.14
C GLU A 77 -9.07 13.59 6.20
N ASP A 78 -9.27 12.31 5.85
CA ASP A 78 -9.75 11.29 6.77
C ASP A 78 -8.75 11.04 7.92
N ASN A 79 -7.44 10.99 7.61
CA ASN A 79 -6.38 10.90 8.61
C ASN A 79 -6.37 12.09 9.59
N MET A 80 -6.61 13.30 9.10
CA MET A 80 -6.65 14.51 9.94
C MET A 80 -7.90 14.56 10.82
N ASN A 81 -9.04 14.09 10.32
CA ASN A 81 -10.31 14.11 11.03
C ASN A 81 -10.44 12.98 12.08
N TYR A 82 -9.81 11.82 11.84
CA TYR A 82 -9.93 10.62 12.69
C TYR A 82 -8.57 10.06 13.14
N PRO A 83 -7.63 10.88 13.65
CA PRO A 83 -6.26 10.43 13.93
C PRO A 83 -6.19 9.29 14.95
N ILE A 84 -7.04 9.30 15.98
CA ILE A 84 -7.03 8.24 17.01
C ILE A 84 -7.50 6.91 16.43
N ASP A 85 -8.49 6.91 15.54
CA ASP A 85 -8.99 5.71 14.90
C ASP A 85 -7.92 5.07 13.99
N TYR A 86 -7.13 5.90 13.28
CA TYR A 86 -6.01 5.42 12.47
C TYR A 86 -4.90 4.84 13.33
N LEU A 87 -4.61 5.45 14.48
CA LEU A 87 -3.60 4.96 15.41
C LEU A 87 -4.04 3.63 16.04
N GLU A 88 -5.16 3.63 16.76
CA GLU A 88 -5.58 2.50 17.58
C GLU A 88 -5.99 1.28 16.75
N THR A 89 -6.73 1.49 15.65
CA THR A 89 -7.12 0.38 14.76
C THR A 89 -5.89 -0.31 14.18
N ASN A 90 -4.93 0.45 13.63
CA ASN A 90 -3.73 -0.15 13.05
C ASN A 90 -2.84 -0.78 14.12
N LEU A 91 -2.67 -0.16 15.28
CA LEU A 91 -1.93 -0.77 16.39
C LEU A 91 -2.56 -2.09 16.84
N ALA A 92 -3.88 -2.18 16.92
CA ALA A 92 -4.58 -3.41 17.29
C ALA A 92 -4.38 -4.49 16.23
N ILE A 93 -4.65 -4.20 14.97
CA ILE A 93 -4.47 -5.13 13.83
C ILE A 93 -3.04 -5.67 13.83
N ASP A 94 -2.05 -4.78 13.74
CA ASP A 94 -0.64 -5.13 13.61
C ASP A 94 -0.14 -5.94 14.83
N THR A 95 -0.55 -5.53 16.05
CA THR A 95 -0.24 -6.26 17.29
C THR A 95 -0.79 -7.67 17.28
N ASN A 96 -2.04 -7.83 16.93
CA ASN A 96 -2.74 -9.10 16.98
C ASN A 96 -2.20 -10.08 15.95
N VAL A 97 -1.96 -9.61 14.72
CA VAL A 97 -1.41 -10.44 13.63
C VAL A 97 0.00 -10.92 13.98
N LEU A 98 0.92 -10.03 14.38
CA LEU A 98 2.28 -10.44 14.73
C LEU A 98 2.29 -11.43 15.91
N LYS A 99 1.53 -11.12 16.98
CA LYS A 99 1.44 -11.96 18.17
C LYS A 99 0.85 -13.34 17.88
N ALA A 100 -0.22 -13.40 17.09
CA ALA A 100 -0.85 -14.67 16.71
C ALA A 100 0.06 -15.47 15.78
N SER A 101 0.68 -14.84 14.77
CA SER A 101 1.64 -15.47 13.86
C SER A 101 2.81 -16.10 14.59
N HIS A 102 3.43 -15.35 15.51
CA HIS A 102 4.52 -15.89 16.33
C HIS A 102 4.08 -17.10 17.17
N LYS A 103 2.94 -17.00 17.86
CA LYS A 103 2.42 -18.09 18.70
C LYS A 103 2.01 -19.35 17.92
N GLN A 104 1.67 -19.21 16.63
CA GLN A 104 1.34 -20.34 15.77
C GLN A 104 2.54 -20.86 14.95
N GLY A 105 3.73 -20.29 15.14
CA GLY A 105 4.94 -20.76 14.50
C GLY A 105 5.06 -20.38 13.03
N VAL A 106 4.47 -19.23 12.62
CA VAL A 106 4.64 -18.70 11.26
C VAL A 106 6.12 -18.45 10.99
N GLU A 107 6.65 -19.11 9.98
CA GLU A 107 8.08 -19.07 9.65
C GLU A 107 8.48 -17.75 8.99
N ARG A 108 7.66 -17.22 8.09
CA ARG A 108 7.88 -15.98 7.34
C ARG A 108 6.70 -15.03 7.47
N LEU A 109 6.95 -13.79 7.73
CA LEU A 109 5.94 -12.74 7.67
C LEU A 109 6.52 -11.53 6.96
N THR A 110 5.83 -11.06 5.91
CA THR A 110 6.13 -9.81 5.22
C THR A 110 4.99 -8.83 5.44
N ALA A 111 5.29 -7.69 6.06
CA ALA A 111 4.28 -6.67 6.33
C ALA A 111 4.37 -5.51 5.32
N CYS A 112 3.21 -5.01 4.88
CA CYS A 112 3.11 -3.79 4.09
C CYS A 112 3.13 -2.57 5.01
N LEU A 113 4.15 -1.73 4.87
CA LEU A 113 4.25 -0.41 5.48
C LEU A 113 3.69 0.67 4.55
N SER A 114 4.23 1.87 4.62
CA SER A 114 3.91 3.00 3.75
C SER A 114 5.03 4.03 3.80
N SER A 115 5.25 4.80 2.75
CA SER A 115 6.17 5.94 2.77
C SER A 115 5.79 7.03 3.80
N CYS A 116 4.62 6.95 4.43
CA CYS A 116 4.25 7.83 5.56
C CYS A 116 5.15 7.67 6.79
N ILE A 117 5.88 6.55 6.91
CA ILE A 117 6.84 6.33 8.01
C ILE A 117 8.06 7.25 7.95
N PHE A 118 8.35 7.85 6.80
CA PHE A 118 9.53 8.70 6.62
C PHE A 118 9.33 10.08 7.26
N PRO A 119 10.44 10.79 7.59
CA PRO A 119 10.37 12.15 8.12
C PRO A 119 9.69 13.13 7.15
N ASP A 120 9.07 14.17 7.72
CA ASP A 120 8.49 15.26 6.93
C ASP A 120 9.56 16.10 6.23
N VAL A 121 10.67 16.31 6.91
CA VAL A 121 11.83 17.08 6.43
C VAL A 121 13.08 16.21 6.52
N VAL A 122 13.84 16.15 5.45
CA VAL A 122 15.12 15.43 5.36
C VAL A 122 16.13 16.28 4.60
N ASP A 123 17.41 16.03 4.84
CA ASP A 123 18.51 16.76 4.19
C ASP A 123 18.73 16.32 2.74
N LYS A 124 18.32 15.09 2.39
CA LYS A 124 18.59 14.49 1.10
C LYS A 124 17.43 13.62 0.61
N TYR A 125 17.17 13.69 -0.70
CA TYR A 125 16.24 12.81 -1.42
C TYR A 125 16.98 12.03 -2.53
N PRO A 126 16.49 10.83 -2.90
CA PRO A 126 15.39 10.11 -2.27
C PRO A 126 15.79 9.56 -0.89
N MET A 127 14.78 9.37 0.01
CA MET A 127 14.97 8.79 1.33
C MET A 127 15.21 7.28 1.24
N THR A 128 16.11 6.76 2.07
CA THR A 128 16.41 5.34 2.20
C THR A 128 15.79 4.76 3.47
N GLU A 129 15.81 3.43 3.61
CA GLU A 129 15.29 2.75 4.81
C GLU A 129 15.93 3.25 6.11
N ASP A 130 17.17 3.72 6.06
CA ASP A 130 17.90 4.26 7.21
C ASP A 130 17.39 5.64 7.67
N ASP A 131 16.53 6.27 6.88
CA ASP A 131 16.00 7.61 7.18
C ASP A 131 14.72 7.60 8.04
N VAL A 132 14.08 6.44 8.24
CA VAL A 132 12.76 6.32 8.91
C VAL A 132 12.69 7.02 10.27
N PHE A 133 13.74 6.91 11.07
CA PHE A 133 13.77 7.48 12.43
C PHE A 133 14.60 8.76 12.55
N LYS A 134 15.05 9.37 11.43
CA LYS A 134 15.87 10.60 11.47
C LYS A 134 15.07 11.88 11.71
N GLY A 135 13.74 11.80 11.79
CA GLY A 135 12.91 12.95 12.03
C GLY A 135 11.45 12.63 12.35
N LYS A 136 10.67 13.70 12.55
CA LYS A 136 9.24 13.60 12.85
C LYS A 136 8.46 13.24 11.58
N ALA A 137 7.50 12.33 11.70
CA ALA A 137 6.60 12.00 10.61
C ALA A 137 5.69 13.18 10.22
N PRO A 138 5.17 13.23 8.96
CA PRO A 138 4.33 14.31 8.48
C PRO A 138 3.08 14.53 9.34
N ALA A 139 2.73 15.80 9.60
CA ALA A 139 1.63 16.14 10.50
C ALA A 139 0.26 15.63 10.00
N GLY A 140 0.02 15.66 8.67
CA GLY A 140 -1.29 15.31 8.10
C GLY A 140 -1.69 13.84 8.26
N ASN A 141 -0.73 12.94 8.49
CA ASN A 141 -0.99 11.52 8.74
C ASN A 141 -0.13 10.95 9.87
N PHE A 142 0.21 11.82 10.83
CA PHE A 142 1.12 11.50 11.92
C PHE A 142 0.72 10.23 12.70
N ALA A 143 -0.56 10.12 13.05
CA ALA A 143 -1.08 9.00 13.82
C ALA A 143 -0.92 7.66 13.08
N TYR A 144 -1.27 7.62 11.79
CA TYR A 144 -1.06 6.46 10.92
C TYR A 144 0.43 6.11 10.76
N ALA A 145 1.26 7.13 10.52
CA ALA A 145 2.70 6.96 10.39
C ALA A 145 3.32 6.35 11.64
N MET A 146 2.89 6.79 12.84
CA MET A 146 3.38 6.25 14.11
C MET A 146 2.93 4.80 14.33
N ALA A 147 1.70 4.44 13.92
CA ALA A 147 1.27 3.04 13.95
C ALA A 147 2.19 2.17 13.05
N LYS A 148 2.48 2.62 11.84
CA LYS A 148 3.35 1.89 10.89
C LYS A 148 4.82 1.87 11.31
N ARG A 149 5.37 2.92 11.94
CA ARG A 149 6.69 2.88 12.60
C ARG A 149 6.72 1.86 13.74
N THR A 150 5.62 1.76 14.49
CA THR A 150 5.48 0.76 15.56
C THR A 150 5.48 -0.67 14.98
N LEU A 151 4.80 -0.91 13.86
CA LEU A 151 4.83 -2.19 13.16
C LEU A 151 6.25 -2.58 12.76
N LEU A 152 7.00 -1.66 12.12
CA LEU A 152 8.42 -1.85 11.78
C LEU A 152 9.24 -2.24 13.02
N THR A 153 9.17 -1.41 14.07
CA THR A 153 9.90 -1.64 15.33
C THR A 153 9.57 -3.00 15.93
N ARG A 154 8.31 -3.43 15.87
CA ARG A 154 7.88 -4.74 16.36
C ARG A 154 8.46 -5.89 15.55
N ILE A 155 8.47 -5.80 14.22
CA ILE A 155 9.08 -6.81 13.34
C ILE A 155 10.54 -6.99 13.71
N GLU A 156 11.30 -5.90 13.79
CA GLU A 156 12.71 -5.96 14.18
C GLU A 156 12.94 -6.54 15.59
N SER A 157 12.05 -6.18 16.54
CA SER A 157 12.10 -6.69 17.91
C SER A 157 11.78 -8.19 17.96
N TYR A 158 10.81 -8.68 17.21
CA TYR A 158 10.52 -10.11 17.08
C TYR A 158 11.69 -10.87 16.47
N ASN A 159 12.28 -10.35 15.40
CA ASN A 159 13.46 -10.95 14.78
C ASN A 159 14.62 -11.06 15.76
N LYS A 160 14.91 -9.98 16.48
CA LYS A 160 16.01 -9.94 17.45
C LYS A 160 15.78 -10.90 18.62
N GLN A 161 14.57 -10.91 19.18
CA GLN A 161 14.26 -11.67 20.39
C GLN A 161 14.09 -13.17 20.14
N TYR A 162 13.53 -13.54 18.98
CA TYR A 162 13.13 -14.91 18.69
C TYR A 162 13.87 -15.52 17.49
N SER A 163 14.90 -14.84 16.97
CA SER A 163 15.70 -15.28 15.81
C SER A 163 14.84 -15.58 14.58
N LEU A 164 13.83 -14.72 14.33
CA LEU A 164 12.98 -14.81 13.15
C LEU A 164 13.61 -14.07 11.97
N SER A 165 13.05 -14.29 10.77
CA SER A 165 13.42 -13.58 9.54
C SER A 165 12.18 -12.96 8.90
N TRP A 166 11.41 -12.22 9.67
CA TRP A 166 10.28 -11.45 9.20
C TRP A 166 10.75 -10.13 8.61
N ASN A 167 10.07 -9.67 7.58
CA ASN A 167 10.46 -8.44 6.89
C ASN A 167 9.28 -7.50 6.61
N TRP A 168 9.59 -6.33 6.08
CA TRP A 168 8.61 -5.35 5.68
C TRP A 168 8.94 -4.77 4.31
N VAL A 169 7.90 -4.33 3.61
CA VAL A 169 7.97 -3.62 2.34
C VAL A 169 7.25 -2.28 2.50
N ALA A 170 7.94 -1.18 2.18
CA ALA A 170 7.38 0.16 2.30
C ALA A 170 7.11 0.77 0.90
N PRO A 171 5.88 0.70 0.38
CA PRO A 171 5.54 1.32 -0.89
C PRO A 171 5.39 2.84 -0.77
N CYS A 172 5.59 3.55 -1.90
CA CYS A 172 5.12 4.92 -2.08
C CYS A 172 3.60 4.97 -2.20
N ASN A 173 3.01 6.08 -2.68
CA ASN A 173 1.56 6.16 -2.83
C ASN A 173 1.08 5.18 -3.92
N LEU A 174 -0.01 4.46 -3.62
CA LEU A 174 -0.58 3.45 -4.52
C LEU A 174 -1.85 3.95 -5.19
N TYR A 175 -2.14 3.43 -6.36
CA TYR A 175 -3.41 3.57 -7.08
C TYR A 175 -3.64 2.36 -7.99
N GLY A 176 -4.88 2.14 -8.43
CA GLY A 176 -5.21 1.04 -9.35
C GLY A 176 -6.70 0.75 -9.42
N GLU A 177 -7.08 -0.24 -10.22
CA GLU A 177 -8.48 -0.58 -10.57
C GLU A 177 -9.35 -0.99 -9.38
N TYR A 178 -8.73 -1.46 -8.28
CA TYR A 178 -9.44 -1.89 -7.09
C TYR A 178 -9.40 -0.86 -5.96
N ASP A 179 -8.99 0.38 -6.28
CA ASP A 179 -9.04 1.46 -5.31
C ASP A 179 -10.49 1.90 -5.06
N LYS A 180 -10.69 2.66 -3.99
CA LYS A 180 -12.00 3.22 -3.67
C LYS A 180 -12.25 4.45 -4.53
N PHE A 181 -13.38 4.47 -5.22
CA PHE A 181 -13.86 5.63 -5.99
C PHE A 181 -14.92 6.44 -5.24
N GLU A 182 -15.15 6.14 -3.97
CA GLU A 182 -16.12 6.85 -3.12
C GLU A 182 -15.58 8.21 -2.68
N ASP A 183 -16.49 9.22 -2.61
CA ASP A 183 -16.12 10.55 -2.15
C ASP A 183 -15.64 10.49 -0.68
N HIS A 184 -14.67 11.32 -0.32
CA HIS A 184 -14.02 11.43 1.00
C HIS A 184 -13.10 10.27 1.42
N HIS A 185 -13.13 9.11 0.74
CA HIS A 185 -12.28 7.96 1.07
C HIS A 185 -11.27 7.59 -0.02
N SER A 186 -11.32 8.25 -1.18
CA SER A 186 -10.45 7.99 -2.33
C SER A 186 -9.04 8.54 -2.12
N HIS A 187 -8.06 7.84 -2.66
CA HIS A 187 -6.73 8.40 -2.86
C HIS A 187 -6.72 9.43 -4.00
N PHE A 188 -5.61 10.17 -4.14
CA PHE A 188 -5.52 11.31 -5.06
C PHE A 188 -5.85 10.95 -6.52
N ILE A 189 -5.20 9.91 -7.09
CA ILE A 189 -5.40 9.55 -8.51
C ILE A 189 -6.83 9.08 -8.79
N PRO A 190 -7.44 8.14 -8.06
CA PRO A 190 -8.83 7.78 -8.27
C PRO A 190 -9.81 8.95 -8.14
N ALA A 191 -9.59 9.83 -7.14
CA ALA A 191 -10.42 11.03 -6.96
C ALA A 191 -10.27 12.01 -8.11
N LEU A 192 -9.05 12.20 -8.64
CA LEU A 192 -8.75 13.03 -9.80
C LEU A 192 -9.46 12.50 -11.06
N LEU A 193 -9.31 11.22 -11.37
CA LEU A 193 -9.94 10.58 -12.53
C LEU A 193 -11.46 10.68 -12.46
N LYS A 194 -12.07 10.44 -11.28
CA LYS A 194 -13.51 10.61 -11.08
C LYS A 194 -13.97 12.07 -11.26
N LYS A 195 -13.19 13.02 -10.74
CA LYS A 195 -13.46 14.46 -10.93
C LYS A 195 -13.42 14.86 -12.41
N ILE A 196 -12.43 14.36 -13.17
CA ILE A 196 -12.30 14.58 -14.60
C ILE A 196 -13.48 13.93 -15.35
N TYR A 197 -13.87 12.72 -14.99
CA TYR A 197 -15.00 12.01 -15.62
C TYR A 197 -16.28 12.86 -15.63
N TYR A 198 -16.65 13.47 -14.51
CA TYR A 198 -17.85 14.28 -14.37
C TYR A 198 -17.70 15.73 -14.85
N ALA A 199 -16.48 16.19 -15.08
CA ALA A 199 -16.27 17.58 -15.48
C ALA A 199 -16.69 17.87 -16.93
N THR A 200 -17.28 19.05 -17.14
CA THR A 200 -17.72 19.54 -18.47
C THR A 200 -16.86 20.69 -18.98
N ASN A 201 -16.34 21.57 -18.09
CA ASN A 201 -15.60 22.76 -18.48
C ASN A 201 -14.28 22.92 -17.75
N LYS A 202 -14.25 22.58 -16.45
CA LYS A 202 -13.08 22.76 -15.59
C LYS A 202 -13.09 21.79 -14.42
N ILE A 203 -11.88 21.58 -13.86
CA ILE A 203 -11.70 20.94 -12.56
C ILE A 203 -10.98 21.90 -11.62
N THR A 204 -11.30 21.85 -10.33
CA THR A 204 -10.58 22.61 -9.30
C THR A 204 -9.75 21.65 -8.45
N LEU A 205 -8.45 21.93 -8.32
CA LEU A 205 -7.51 21.16 -7.51
C LEU A 205 -6.92 22.06 -6.42
N PHE A 206 -6.58 21.48 -5.26
CA PHE A 206 -6.03 22.20 -4.13
C PHE A 206 -4.56 22.55 -4.34
N GLY A 207 -4.13 23.67 -3.77
CA GLY A 207 -2.75 24.15 -3.76
C GLY A 207 -2.30 24.75 -5.08
N THR A 208 -1.01 24.66 -5.35
CA THR A 208 -0.35 25.25 -6.54
C THR A 208 -0.06 24.24 -7.64
N GLY A 209 -0.17 22.95 -7.36
CA GLY A 209 0.25 21.88 -8.26
C GLY A 209 1.76 21.62 -8.30
N ALA A 210 2.57 22.42 -7.59
CA ALA A 210 4.04 22.32 -7.59
C ALA A 210 4.63 21.14 -6.80
N PRO A 211 4.03 20.60 -5.74
CA PRO A 211 4.61 19.50 -4.97
C PRO A 211 4.83 18.24 -5.79
N TYR A 212 5.97 17.59 -5.51
CA TYR A 212 6.33 16.32 -6.13
C TYR A 212 5.78 15.12 -5.37
N ARG A 213 5.31 14.10 -6.09
CA ARG A 213 4.85 12.83 -5.52
C ARG A 213 5.30 11.66 -6.37
N GLN A 214 5.69 10.58 -5.68
CA GLN A 214 5.77 9.26 -6.29
C GLN A 214 4.44 8.55 -6.15
N PHE A 215 3.93 8.06 -7.27
CA PHE A 215 2.81 7.13 -7.33
C PHE A 215 3.23 5.86 -8.03
N MET A 216 2.75 4.74 -7.54
CA MET A 216 3.01 3.43 -8.11
C MET A 216 1.69 2.70 -8.36
N TYR A 217 1.58 2.10 -9.51
CA TYR A 217 0.46 1.23 -9.84
C TYR A 217 0.46 0.00 -8.92
N ALA A 218 -0.68 -0.33 -8.32
CA ALA A 218 -0.75 -1.34 -7.26
C ALA A 218 -0.39 -2.77 -7.73
N ASP A 219 -0.54 -3.03 -9.03
CA ASP A 219 -0.12 -4.27 -9.66
C ASP A 219 1.39 -4.50 -9.54
N ASP A 220 2.20 -3.44 -9.61
CA ASP A 220 3.65 -3.53 -9.44
C ASP A 220 4.03 -3.95 -8.02
N LEU A 221 3.31 -3.44 -7.00
CA LEU A 221 3.52 -3.91 -5.64
C LEU A 221 3.11 -5.39 -5.48
N ALA A 222 2.05 -5.82 -6.16
CA ALA A 222 1.66 -7.23 -6.17
C ALA A 222 2.76 -8.12 -6.79
N LYS A 223 3.38 -7.69 -7.89
CA LYS A 223 4.57 -8.38 -8.47
C LYS A 223 5.73 -8.46 -7.48
N VAL A 224 5.98 -7.38 -6.74
CA VAL A 224 7.02 -7.37 -5.70
C VAL A 224 6.70 -8.35 -4.58
N PHE A 225 5.46 -8.42 -4.07
CA PHE A 225 5.10 -9.43 -3.07
C PHE A 225 5.20 -10.86 -3.63
N LYS A 226 4.82 -11.07 -4.89
CA LYS A 226 5.02 -12.36 -5.56
C LYS A 226 6.51 -12.73 -5.59
N PHE A 227 7.40 -11.79 -5.96
CA PHE A 227 8.85 -11.98 -5.95
C PHE A 227 9.37 -12.32 -4.55
N VAL A 228 8.91 -11.63 -3.51
CA VAL A 228 9.27 -11.91 -2.11
C VAL A 228 8.90 -13.35 -1.71
N ILE A 229 7.71 -13.80 -2.13
CA ILE A 229 7.22 -15.15 -1.84
C ILE A 229 8.05 -16.21 -2.56
N ASP A 230 8.26 -16.02 -3.87
CA ASP A 230 8.91 -17.02 -4.74
C ASP A 230 10.39 -17.21 -4.42
N ASN A 231 11.06 -16.16 -3.99
CA ASN A 231 12.51 -16.15 -3.73
C ASN A 231 12.87 -16.17 -2.25
N ASP A 232 11.87 -16.33 -1.37
CA ASP A 232 12.05 -16.38 0.11
C ASP A 232 12.83 -15.19 0.67
N ILE A 233 12.57 -13.98 0.12
CA ILE A 233 13.28 -12.76 0.47
C ILE A 233 13.02 -12.40 1.94
N VAL A 234 14.10 -12.11 2.66
CA VAL A 234 14.06 -11.75 4.09
C VAL A 234 14.48 -10.30 4.36
N GLU A 235 15.00 -9.63 3.36
CA GLU A 235 15.38 -8.23 3.42
C GLU A 235 14.15 -7.34 3.46
N SER A 236 14.24 -6.24 4.20
CA SER A 236 13.26 -5.16 4.23
C SER A 236 13.67 -4.04 3.30
N PHE A 237 12.75 -3.51 2.52
CA PHE A 237 13.07 -2.49 1.51
C PHE A 237 11.88 -1.61 1.14
N ASN A 238 12.21 -0.47 0.54
CA ASN A 238 11.26 0.44 -0.07
C ASN A 238 10.86 -0.01 -1.49
N VAL A 239 9.65 0.38 -1.90
CA VAL A 239 9.16 0.15 -3.28
C VAL A 239 8.58 1.43 -3.84
N ALA A 240 9.27 2.02 -4.80
CA ALA A 240 8.81 3.21 -5.52
C ALA A 240 9.51 3.29 -6.89
N PRO A 241 8.84 3.81 -7.92
CA PRO A 241 9.51 4.11 -9.17
C PRO A 241 10.58 5.19 -8.96
N ASN A 242 11.59 5.22 -9.82
CA ASN A 242 12.65 6.23 -9.80
C ASN A 242 12.26 7.57 -10.47
N PHE A 243 11.00 7.69 -10.86
CA PHE A 243 10.43 8.93 -11.40
C PHE A 243 9.50 9.59 -10.38
N ASN A 244 9.38 10.90 -10.49
CA ASN A 244 8.64 11.75 -9.58
C ASN A 244 7.91 12.81 -10.42
N PHE A 245 6.64 13.00 -10.17
CA PHE A 245 5.83 13.96 -10.91
C PHE A 245 5.31 15.04 -9.98
N THR A 246 5.18 16.27 -10.47
CA THR A 246 4.39 17.29 -9.81
C THR A 246 2.91 16.93 -9.84
N ILE A 247 2.14 17.44 -8.90
CA ILE A 247 0.67 17.30 -8.92
C ILE A 247 0.09 17.84 -10.23
N LYS A 248 0.71 18.90 -10.78
CA LYS A 248 0.32 19.49 -12.08
C LYS A 248 0.54 18.51 -13.24
N GLU A 249 1.74 17.95 -13.37
CA GLU A 249 2.05 16.95 -14.42
C GLU A 249 1.12 15.74 -14.33
N MET A 250 0.83 15.26 -13.12
CA MET A 250 -0.13 14.16 -12.94
C MET A 250 -1.55 14.53 -13.37
N ALA A 251 -1.98 15.77 -13.11
CA ALA A 251 -3.29 16.23 -13.54
C ALA A 251 -3.38 16.38 -15.07
N GLU A 252 -2.32 16.86 -15.71
CA GLU A 252 -2.22 16.95 -17.16
C GLU A 252 -2.26 15.56 -17.80
N THR A 253 -1.45 14.61 -17.32
CA THR A 253 -1.51 13.20 -17.76
C THR A 253 -2.91 12.58 -17.57
N ALA A 254 -3.59 12.90 -16.47
CA ALA A 254 -4.94 12.39 -16.23
C ALA A 254 -5.96 12.96 -17.24
N LEU A 255 -5.82 14.22 -17.67
CA LEU A 255 -6.66 14.80 -18.72
C LEU A 255 -6.43 14.09 -20.06
N GLU A 256 -5.17 13.85 -20.44
CA GLU A 256 -4.81 13.11 -21.65
C GLU A 256 -5.40 11.69 -21.63
N VAL A 257 -5.23 10.95 -20.52
CA VAL A 257 -5.75 9.58 -20.35
C VAL A 257 -7.28 9.53 -20.46
N CYS A 258 -7.97 10.60 -20.06
CA CYS A 258 -9.43 10.69 -20.10
C CYS A 258 -10.00 11.29 -21.40
N ASP A 259 -9.15 11.62 -22.40
CA ASP A 259 -9.52 12.33 -23.64
C ASP A 259 -10.28 13.65 -23.34
N LYS A 260 -9.77 14.42 -22.36
CA LYS A 260 -10.38 15.67 -21.86
C LYS A 260 -9.40 16.82 -21.71
N GLU A 261 -8.44 16.95 -22.61
CA GLU A 261 -7.38 17.98 -22.58
C GLU A 261 -7.92 19.41 -22.68
N ASP A 262 -9.15 19.57 -23.21
CA ASP A 262 -9.83 20.87 -23.28
C ASP A 262 -10.32 21.39 -21.91
N LEU A 263 -10.35 20.54 -20.87
CA LEU A 263 -10.76 20.96 -19.53
C LEU A 263 -9.69 21.86 -18.91
N LYS A 264 -10.13 22.96 -18.30
CA LYS A 264 -9.25 23.85 -17.56
C LYS A 264 -8.99 23.34 -16.17
N ILE A 265 -7.70 23.36 -15.73
CA ILE A 265 -7.34 23.13 -14.33
C ILE A 265 -7.31 24.49 -13.62
N GLU A 266 -8.14 24.66 -12.60
CA GLU A 266 -8.08 25.78 -11.68
C GLU A 266 -7.43 25.33 -10.35
N TRP A 267 -6.45 26.12 -9.86
CA TRP A 267 -5.74 25.85 -8.62
C TRP A 267 -6.32 26.71 -7.50
N ASP A 268 -6.81 26.05 -6.43
CA ASP A 268 -7.25 26.71 -5.21
C ASP A 268 -6.04 26.91 -4.28
N SER A 269 -5.30 28.00 -4.49
CA SER A 269 -4.09 28.34 -3.76
C SER A 269 -4.33 28.70 -2.29
N ASP A 270 -5.59 28.90 -1.87
CA ASP A 270 -5.94 29.12 -0.46
C ASP A 270 -5.87 27.81 0.36
N LYS A 271 -5.80 26.67 -0.34
CA LYS A 271 -5.59 25.36 0.26
C LYS A 271 -4.08 25.01 0.29
N PRO A 272 -3.63 24.30 1.34
CA PRO A 272 -2.21 23.98 1.46
C PRO A 272 -1.76 22.96 0.40
N ASP A 273 -0.52 23.10 -0.07
CA ASP A 273 0.16 22.15 -0.94
C ASP A 273 0.54 20.82 -0.25
N GLY A 274 0.58 20.82 1.09
CA GLY A 274 1.13 19.72 1.86
C GLY A 274 2.66 19.64 1.78
N GLN A 275 3.23 18.45 2.01
CA GLN A 275 4.67 18.21 1.93
C GLN A 275 5.16 18.45 0.50
N PHE A 276 6.24 19.25 0.31
CA PHE A 276 6.71 19.61 -1.02
C PHE A 276 7.31 18.42 -1.78
N ARG A 277 8.07 17.55 -1.11
CA ARG A 277 8.73 16.39 -1.72
C ARG A 277 8.72 15.19 -0.75
N LYS A 278 8.52 13.97 -1.27
CA LYS A 278 8.38 12.76 -0.46
C LYS A 278 8.83 11.50 -1.21
N ASP A 279 9.93 11.57 -1.90
CA ASP A 279 10.41 10.41 -2.65
C ASP A 279 11.32 9.50 -1.82
N ILE A 280 11.13 8.21 -2.00
CA ILE A 280 11.89 7.12 -1.39
C ILE A 280 12.67 6.35 -2.45
N SER A 281 13.80 5.77 -2.05
CA SER A 281 14.69 4.99 -2.93
C SER A 281 14.29 3.52 -2.95
N SER A 282 14.27 2.92 -4.13
CA SER A 282 14.11 1.47 -4.33
C SER A 282 15.43 0.77 -4.67
N GLU A 283 16.57 1.36 -4.33
CA GLU A 283 17.88 0.80 -4.66
C GLU A 283 18.05 -0.62 -4.13
N LYS A 284 17.58 -0.92 -2.90
CA LYS A 284 17.63 -2.27 -2.35
C LYS A 284 16.76 -3.26 -3.14
N LEU A 285 15.52 -2.88 -3.49
CA LEU A 285 14.67 -3.71 -4.34
C LEU A 285 15.34 -4.02 -5.67
N LEU A 286 15.85 -2.99 -6.36
CA LEU A 286 16.49 -3.14 -7.68
C LEU A 286 17.80 -3.93 -7.60
N GLY A 287 18.48 -3.92 -6.47
CA GLY A 287 19.61 -4.81 -6.19
C GLY A 287 19.20 -6.28 -6.09
N LEU A 288 18.03 -6.57 -5.52
CA LEU A 288 17.47 -7.92 -5.39
C LEU A 288 16.75 -8.38 -6.67
N TYR A 289 16.13 -7.45 -7.38
CA TYR A 289 15.33 -7.70 -8.59
C TYR A 289 15.74 -6.73 -9.72
N PRO A 290 16.91 -6.92 -10.34
CA PRO A 290 17.51 -5.94 -11.27
C PRO A 290 16.66 -5.67 -12.53
N ASN A 291 15.86 -6.63 -12.96
CA ASN A 291 15.01 -6.51 -14.16
C ASN A 291 13.58 -6.07 -13.84
N PHE A 292 13.33 -5.55 -12.63
CA PHE A 292 12.00 -5.08 -12.27
C PHE A 292 11.73 -3.72 -12.93
N GLU A 293 10.64 -3.67 -13.69
CA GLU A 293 10.17 -2.46 -14.36
C GLU A 293 8.85 -2.01 -13.75
N PHE A 294 8.78 -0.72 -13.41
CA PHE A 294 7.56 -0.09 -12.94
C PHE A 294 6.67 0.30 -14.12
N THR A 295 5.37 0.08 -13.96
CA THR A 295 4.34 0.57 -14.89
C THR A 295 4.40 2.10 -14.95
N SER A 296 4.33 2.69 -16.15
CA SER A 296 4.30 4.15 -16.32
C SER A 296 3.05 4.76 -15.67
N LEU A 297 3.12 6.04 -15.32
CA LEU A 297 1.97 6.75 -14.73
C LEU A 297 0.77 6.73 -15.70
N GLU A 298 1.01 7.00 -16.96
CA GLU A 298 0.00 7.00 -18.02
C GLU A 298 -0.69 5.64 -18.16
N GLU A 299 0.08 4.54 -18.30
CA GLU A 299 -0.46 3.19 -18.43
C GLU A 299 -1.29 2.79 -17.19
N GLY A 300 -0.77 3.06 -15.99
CA GLY A 300 -1.49 2.75 -14.75
C GLY A 300 -2.79 3.57 -14.59
N MET A 301 -2.74 4.87 -14.94
CA MET A 301 -3.94 5.73 -14.92
C MET A 301 -4.98 5.26 -15.94
N LYS A 302 -4.57 4.87 -17.14
CA LYS A 302 -5.46 4.35 -18.17
C LYS A 302 -6.24 3.12 -17.69
N LYS A 303 -5.54 2.12 -17.14
CA LYS A 303 -6.18 0.92 -16.57
C LYS A 303 -7.15 1.27 -15.43
N THR A 304 -6.76 2.22 -14.58
CA THR A 304 -7.60 2.67 -13.47
C THR A 304 -8.85 3.40 -13.97
N TYR A 305 -8.72 4.23 -15.03
CA TYR A 305 -9.83 4.95 -15.64
C TYR A 305 -10.79 4.03 -16.39
N GLU A 306 -10.27 3.04 -17.12
CA GLU A 306 -11.09 2.01 -17.75
C GLU A 306 -11.98 1.31 -16.71
N LYS A 307 -11.42 0.94 -15.56
CA LYS A 307 -12.20 0.33 -14.46
C LYS A 307 -13.22 1.29 -13.84
N LEU A 308 -12.85 2.56 -13.67
CA LEU A 308 -13.78 3.59 -13.21
C LEU A 308 -14.98 3.71 -14.14
N ASN A 309 -14.74 3.74 -15.46
CA ASN A 309 -15.79 3.79 -16.47
C ASN A 309 -16.74 2.60 -16.39
N GLU A 310 -16.22 1.38 -16.20
CA GLU A 310 -17.05 0.20 -15.97
C GLU A 310 -17.96 0.38 -14.75
N VAL A 311 -17.39 0.77 -13.60
CA VAL A 311 -18.13 0.91 -12.32
C VAL A 311 -19.19 2.02 -12.35
N LEU A 312 -18.98 3.08 -13.14
CA LEU A 312 -19.92 4.21 -13.22
C LEU A 312 -21.02 4.01 -14.26
N ASN A 313 -20.86 3.05 -15.18
CA ASN A 313 -21.85 2.74 -16.23
C ASN A 313 -22.67 1.48 -15.91
N ASP A 314 -22.29 0.71 -14.87
CA ASP A 314 -23.07 -0.41 -14.31
C ASP A 314 -24.09 0.11 -13.27
#